data_92b6d30b7b003bd150f1547fbc7d4a2a
#
_entry.id   92b6d30b7b003bd150f1547fbc7d4a2a
#
_cell.length_a   1.000
_cell.length_b   1.000
_cell.length_c   1.000
_cell.angle_alpha   90.00
_cell.angle_beta   90.00
_cell.angle_gamma   90.00
#
_symmetry.space_group_name_H-M   'P 1'
#
loop_
_entity.id
_entity.type
_entity.pdbx_description
1 polymer ?
#
loop_
_entity_poly.entity_id
_entity_poly.type
_entity_poly.pdbx_seq_one_letter_code
_entity_poly.pdbx_strand_id
1 'polypeptide(L)'
;MRARSFYSNLLFSLGLNLIIKPTAIFIIDAAVQNEVGSAYGLYFVFFNLSLILSILFDLGINNYSTRLSAQNIEVSKNYFSTVFVLRILLMLIYILGIVLLKYFVSISWTEYKLILLLGFNQFFIANISFFRSYFAGIQRFRLDAFFSVLDRLLLIFSMGYILYLLPDGHKLVSIESYALVQFGCYLLSFVIAFITAIFILKPSLNQIHLDRILPILKDAFPYALLIVLMTLYTRIDAWLLLHYSIEDGVR
;
A
#
# COMPACT_ATOMS: atom_id res chain seq x y z
N MET A 1 -0.49 -16.93 -25.01
CA MET A 1 -1.76 -16.15 -24.93
C MET A 1 -2.15 -15.65 -26.31
N ARG A 2 -3.45 -15.73 -26.70
CA ARG A 2 -3.91 -15.09 -27.94
C ARG A 2 -3.84 -13.56 -27.73
N ALA A 3 -3.27 -12.82 -28.68
CA ALA A 3 -3.09 -11.36 -28.61
C ALA A 3 -4.39 -10.63 -28.19
N ARG A 4 -5.54 -11.08 -28.68
CA ARG A 4 -6.86 -10.56 -28.33
C ARG A 4 -7.17 -10.64 -26.82
N SER A 5 -6.75 -11.71 -26.14
CA SER A 5 -6.92 -11.85 -24.67
C SER A 5 -6.03 -10.91 -23.90
N PHE A 6 -4.82 -10.63 -24.38
CA PHE A 6 -3.91 -9.68 -23.77
C PHE A 6 -4.47 -8.25 -23.82
N TYR A 7 -4.89 -7.79 -25.01
CA TYR A 7 -5.48 -6.45 -25.15
C TYR A 7 -6.74 -6.26 -24.31
N SER A 8 -7.62 -7.29 -24.26
CA SER A 8 -8.82 -7.23 -23.40
C SER A 8 -8.48 -7.08 -21.91
N ASN A 9 -7.47 -7.79 -21.43
CA ASN A 9 -7.04 -7.70 -20.04
C ASN A 9 -6.37 -6.33 -19.73
N LEU A 10 -5.60 -5.80 -20.68
CA LEU A 10 -4.97 -4.48 -20.57
C LEU A 10 -6.03 -3.38 -20.52
N LEU A 11 -6.99 -3.37 -21.44
CA LEU A 11 -8.09 -2.40 -21.46
C LEU A 11 -8.94 -2.47 -20.19
N PHE A 12 -9.23 -3.68 -19.70
CA PHE A 12 -9.94 -3.86 -18.43
C PHE A 12 -9.17 -3.25 -17.26
N SER A 13 -7.87 -3.51 -17.16
CA SER A 13 -7.02 -2.94 -16.11
C SER A 13 -6.94 -1.42 -16.19
N LEU A 14 -6.73 -0.87 -17.39
CA LEU A 14 -6.69 0.57 -17.63
C LEU A 14 -8.03 1.23 -17.28
N GLY A 15 -9.15 0.67 -17.74
CA GLY A 15 -10.49 1.21 -17.47
C GLY A 15 -10.79 1.26 -15.97
N LEU A 16 -10.54 0.17 -15.24
CA LEU A 16 -10.75 0.14 -13.79
C LEU A 16 -9.90 1.19 -13.07
N ASN A 17 -8.61 1.27 -13.38
CA ASN A 17 -7.71 2.20 -12.71
C ASN A 17 -8.01 3.65 -13.07
N LEU A 18 -8.40 3.93 -14.33
CA LEU A 18 -8.70 5.29 -14.80
C LEU A 18 -10.03 5.83 -14.25
N ILE A 19 -10.96 4.97 -13.92
CA ILE A 19 -12.25 5.40 -13.34
C ILE A 19 -12.15 5.46 -11.82
N ILE A 20 -11.73 4.38 -11.17
CA ILE A 20 -11.87 4.21 -9.71
C ILE A 20 -10.88 5.10 -8.95
N LYS A 21 -9.61 5.14 -9.36
CA LYS A 21 -8.60 5.93 -8.63
C LYS A 21 -8.85 7.45 -8.70
N PRO A 22 -9.14 8.04 -9.86
CA PRO A 22 -9.51 9.46 -9.91
C PRO A 22 -10.79 9.76 -9.13
N THR A 23 -11.82 8.88 -9.18
CA THR A 23 -13.04 9.04 -8.39
C THR A 23 -12.74 9.08 -6.89
N ALA A 24 -11.88 8.19 -6.39
CA ALA A 24 -11.46 8.20 -4.99
C ALA A 24 -10.77 9.53 -4.62
N ILE A 25 -9.84 10.01 -5.47
CA ILE A 25 -9.06 11.21 -5.18
C ILE A 25 -9.91 12.48 -5.32
N PHE A 26 -10.59 12.67 -6.46
CA PHE A 26 -11.27 13.93 -6.76
C PHE A 26 -12.64 14.07 -6.10
N ILE A 27 -13.29 12.98 -5.72
CA ILE A 27 -14.60 13.03 -5.06
C ILE A 27 -14.45 12.79 -3.56
N ILE A 28 -13.83 11.70 -3.14
CA ILE A 28 -13.80 11.31 -1.72
C ILE A 28 -12.73 12.08 -0.97
N ASP A 29 -11.47 12.04 -1.42
CA ASP A 29 -10.38 12.72 -0.72
C ASP A 29 -10.60 14.25 -0.71
N ALA A 30 -11.08 14.83 -1.81
CA ALA A 30 -11.44 16.24 -1.88
C ALA A 30 -12.61 16.62 -0.95
N ALA A 31 -13.65 15.79 -0.86
CA ALA A 31 -14.75 16.02 0.08
C ALA A 31 -14.26 15.95 1.54
N VAL A 32 -13.46 14.95 1.88
CA VAL A 32 -12.85 14.85 3.22
C VAL A 32 -11.98 16.07 3.52
N GLN A 33 -11.15 16.50 2.58
CA GLN A 33 -10.30 17.69 2.75
C GLN A 33 -11.12 18.94 3.03
N ASN A 34 -12.25 19.13 2.35
CA ASN A 34 -13.15 20.25 2.58
C ASN A 34 -13.79 20.22 3.99
N GLU A 35 -14.15 19.03 4.49
CA GLU A 35 -14.78 18.88 5.82
C GLU A 35 -13.77 19.07 6.96
N VAL A 36 -12.55 18.53 6.85
CA VAL A 36 -11.55 18.57 7.93
C VAL A 36 -10.61 19.77 7.87
N GLY A 37 -10.58 20.50 6.74
CA GLY A 37 -9.80 21.73 6.57
C GLY A 37 -8.30 21.52 6.80
N SER A 38 -7.67 22.38 7.62
CA SER A 38 -6.22 22.37 7.86
C SER A 38 -5.69 21.07 8.47
N ALA A 39 -6.53 20.30 9.18
CA ALA A 39 -6.12 19.02 9.76
C ALA A 39 -5.74 17.98 8.69
N TYR A 40 -6.24 18.13 7.44
CA TYR A 40 -5.84 17.28 6.33
C TYR A 40 -4.35 17.41 6.00
N GLY A 41 -3.76 18.60 6.20
CA GLY A 41 -2.33 18.82 6.01
C GLY A 41 -1.47 17.92 6.91
N LEU A 42 -1.83 17.80 8.18
CA LEU A 42 -1.14 16.92 9.12
C LEU A 42 -1.26 15.43 8.69
N TYR A 43 -2.46 15.01 8.31
CA TYR A 43 -2.68 13.66 7.76
C TYR A 43 -1.78 13.39 6.55
N PHE A 44 -1.70 14.35 5.63
CA PHE A 44 -0.89 14.21 4.41
C PHE A 44 0.60 14.08 4.71
N VAL A 45 1.13 14.83 5.68
CA VAL A 45 2.52 14.71 6.15
C VAL A 45 2.79 13.31 6.70
N PHE A 46 1.95 12.81 7.62
CA PHE A 46 2.12 11.48 8.20
C PHE A 46 1.89 10.35 7.21
N PHE A 47 0.96 10.54 6.27
CA PHE A 47 0.76 9.60 5.17
C PHE A 47 2.01 9.49 4.28
N ASN A 48 2.61 10.61 3.89
CA ASN A 48 3.85 10.60 3.11
C ASN A 48 5.02 9.98 3.88
N LEU A 49 5.16 10.29 5.17
CA LEU A 49 6.17 9.67 6.03
C LEU A 49 5.98 8.14 6.08
N SER A 50 4.77 7.68 6.34
CA SER A 50 4.46 6.25 6.37
C SER A 50 4.70 5.58 5.01
N LEU A 51 4.44 6.28 3.90
CA LEU A 51 4.66 5.80 2.55
C LEU A 51 6.17 5.67 2.23
N ILE A 52 7.00 6.63 2.64
CA ILE A 52 8.47 6.53 2.49
C ILE A 52 8.98 5.32 3.28
N LEU A 53 8.55 5.18 4.53
CA LEU A 53 8.94 4.06 5.37
C LEU A 53 8.41 2.71 4.84
N SER A 54 7.33 2.70 4.05
CA SER A 54 6.77 1.48 3.45
C SER A 54 7.72 0.79 2.45
N ILE A 55 8.75 1.48 1.97
CA ILE A 55 9.83 0.88 1.16
C ILE A 55 10.46 -0.31 1.91
N LEU A 56 10.53 -0.23 3.25
CA LEU A 56 11.04 -1.33 4.08
C LEU A 56 10.22 -2.62 3.94
N PHE A 57 8.94 -2.53 3.61
CA PHE A 57 8.09 -3.72 3.40
C PHE A 57 8.31 -4.37 2.04
N ASP A 58 8.77 -3.61 1.05
CA ASP A 58 8.94 -4.15 -0.29
C ASP A 58 10.36 -4.64 -0.55
N LEU A 59 11.38 -3.83 -0.29
CA LEU A 59 12.79 -4.14 -0.57
C LEU A 59 12.99 -4.83 -1.94
N GLY A 60 12.18 -4.47 -2.95
CA GLY A 60 12.22 -5.07 -4.28
C GLY A 60 11.58 -6.47 -4.40
N ILE A 61 11.01 -7.00 -3.31
CA ILE A 61 10.47 -8.36 -3.23
C ILE A 61 9.31 -8.56 -4.21
N ASN A 62 8.47 -7.54 -4.44
CA ASN A 62 7.34 -7.65 -5.36
C ASN A 62 7.82 -7.90 -6.79
N ASN A 63 8.83 -7.16 -7.28
CA ASN A 63 9.39 -7.34 -8.61
C ASN A 63 10.11 -8.69 -8.74
N TYR A 64 10.87 -9.09 -7.72
CA TYR A 64 11.49 -10.40 -7.65
C TYR A 64 10.44 -11.53 -7.71
N SER A 65 9.37 -11.44 -6.92
CA SER A 65 8.29 -12.43 -6.87
C SER A 65 7.53 -12.53 -8.21
N THR A 66 7.29 -11.40 -8.87
CA THR A 66 6.67 -11.39 -10.22
C THR A 66 7.54 -12.14 -11.22
N ARG A 67 8.85 -11.84 -11.25
CA ARG A 67 9.79 -12.50 -12.14
C ARG A 67 9.90 -13.99 -11.85
N LEU A 68 10.05 -14.38 -10.59
CA LEU A 68 10.16 -15.78 -10.17
C LEU A 68 8.90 -16.56 -10.54
N SER A 69 7.71 -16.00 -10.29
CA SER A 69 6.43 -16.63 -10.63
C SER A 69 6.23 -16.80 -12.15
N ALA A 70 6.74 -15.87 -12.94
CA ALA A 70 6.69 -15.96 -14.39
C ALA A 70 7.66 -17.01 -14.98
N GLN A 71 8.81 -17.22 -14.31
CA GLN A 71 9.82 -18.18 -14.74
C GLN A 71 9.52 -19.61 -14.28
N ASN A 72 9.17 -19.76 -12.99
CA ASN A 72 8.89 -21.07 -12.39
C ASN A 72 7.91 -20.94 -11.23
N ILE A 73 6.65 -21.25 -11.49
CA ILE A 73 5.58 -21.14 -10.51
C ILE A 73 5.75 -22.08 -9.30
N GLU A 74 6.27 -23.29 -9.52
CA GLU A 74 6.43 -24.26 -8.42
C GLU A 74 7.49 -23.77 -7.41
N VAL A 75 8.61 -23.25 -7.91
CA VAL A 75 9.64 -22.63 -7.08
C VAL A 75 9.03 -21.43 -6.32
N SER A 76 8.27 -20.60 -7.02
CA SER A 76 7.62 -19.41 -6.45
C SER A 76 6.63 -19.76 -5.33
N LYS A 77 5.85 -20.85 -5.48
CA LYS A 77 4.95 -21.34 -4.41
C LYS A 77 5.70 -21.76 -3.16
N ASN A 78 6.84 -22.43 -3.31
CA ASN A 78 7.66 -22.86 -2.19
C ASN A 78 8.28 -21.69 -1.42
N TYR A 79 8.58 -20.57 -2.11
CA TYR A 79 9.10 -19.35 -1.47
C TYR A 79 8.02 -18.46 -0.88
N PHE A 80 6.75 -18.62 -1.24
CA PHE A 80 5.66 -17.76 -0.80
C PHE A 80 5.63 -17.63 0.73
N SER A 81 5.64 -18.76 1.46
CA SER A 81 5.58 -18.77 2.92
C SER A 81 6.80 -18.09 3.54
N THR A 82 8.00 -18.33 3.01
CA THR A 82 9.24 -17.71 3.48
C THR A 82 9.22 -16.20 3.29
N VAL A 83 8.78 -15.73 2.12
CA VAL A 83 8.68 -14.29 1.82
C VAL A 83 7.59 -13.63 2.67
N PHE A 84 6.48 -14.31 2.91
CA PHE A 84 5.41 -13.79 3.77
C PHE A 84 5.89 -13.62 5.22
N VAL A 85 6.62 -14.60 5.76
CA VAL A 85 7.25 -14.49 7.10
C VAL A 85 8.26 -13.34 7.14
N LEU A 86 9.10 -13.19 6.11
CA LEU A 86 10.02 -12.05 6.01
C LEU A 86 9.27 -10.71 6.10
N ARG A 87 8.13 -10.56 5.43
CA ARG A 87 7.31 -9.34 5.50
C ARG A 87 6.75 -9.08 6.90
N ILE A 88 6.37 -10.12 7.63
CA ILE A 88 5.94 -9.97 9.03
C ILE A 88 7.12 -9.48 9.89
N LEU A 89 8.32 -10.01 9.69
CA LEU A 89 9.51 -9.56 10.42
C LEU A 89 9.83 -8.08 10.11
N LEU A 90 9.75 -7.69 8.84
CA LEU A 90 9.94 -6.29 8.44
C LEU A 90 8.87 -5.37 9.04
N MET A 91 7.62 -5.83 9.17
CA MET A 91 6.58 -5.10 9.89
C MET A 91 6.95 -4.88 11.36
N LEU A 92 7.46 -5.89 12.04
CA LEU A 92 7.88 -5.75 13.44
C LEU A 92 8.99 -4.70 13.59
N ILE A 93 9.96 -4.69 12.67
CA ILE A 93 11.03 -3.67 12.62
C ILE A 93 10.43 -2.27 12.38
N TYR A 94 9.47 -2.15 11.48
CA TYR A 94 8.78 -0.90 11.20
C TYR A 94 8.00 -0.37 12.42
N ILE A 95 7.21 -1.23 13.08
CA ILE A 95 6.48 -0.86 14.29
C ILE A 95 7.44 -0.43 15.40
N LEU A 96 8.55 -1.17 15.57
CA LEU A 96 9.59 -0.79 16.53
C LEU A 96 10.15 0.60 16.21
N GLY A 97 10.41 0.90 14.92
CA GLY A 97 10.83 2.22 14.47
C GLY A 97 9.84 3.34 14.85
N ILE A 98 8.53 3.12 14.63
CA ILE A 98 7.48 4.08 15.03
C ILE A 98 7.42 4.23 16.56
N VAL A 99 7.56 3.15 17.32
CA VAL A 99 7.58 3.22 18.80
C VAL A 99 8.78 4.04 19.26
N LEU A 100 9.95 3.84 18.67
CA LEU A 100 11.15 4.60 19.00
C LEU A 100 11.03 6.09 18.63
N LEU A 101 10.35 6.43 17.53
CA LEU A 101 10.12 7.83 17.14
C LEU A 101 9.46 8.65 18.24
N LYS A 102 8.55 8.05 19.02
CA LYS A 102 7.89 8.73 20.12
C LYS A 102 8.88 9.21 21.22
N TYR A 103 10.01 8.53 21.39
CA TYR A 103 11.02 8.90 22.38
C TYR A 103 11.97 10.00 21.87
N PHE A 104 12.14 10.11 20.56
CA PHE A 104 13.05 11.08 19.95
C PHE A 104 12.36 12.36 19.47
N VAL A 105 11.06 12.28 19.20
CA VAL A 105 10.28 13.40 18.68
C VAL A 105 9.10 13.66 19.64
N SER A 106 8.91 14.92 20.02
CA SER A 106 7.80 15.35 20.88
C SER A 106 6.49 15.33 20.09
N ILE A 107 5.92 14.15 19.90
CA ILE A 107 4.67 13.91 19.16
C ILE A 107 3.53 13.76 20.18
N SER A 108 2.41 14.44 19.94
CA SER A 108 1.21 14.30 20.76
C SER A 108 0.64 12.87 20.67
N TRP A 109 -0.15 12.47 21.66
CA TRP A 109 -0.72 11.11 21.68
C TRP A 109 -1.68 10.85 20.51
N THR A 110 -2.43 11.85 20.09
CA THR A 110 -3.33 11.79 18.93
C THR A 110 -2.56 11.60 17.61
N GLU A 111 -1.51 12.36 17.39
CA GLU A 111 -0.62 12.23 16.23
C GLU A 111 0.07 10.85 16.19
N TYR A 112 0.50 10.37 17.36
CA TYR A 112 1.12 9.05 17.45
C TYR A 112 0.17 7.92 17.06
N LYS A 113 -1.10 7.96 17.51
CA LYS A 113 -2.13 7.01 17.06
C LYS A 113 -2.36 7.08 15.56
N LEU A 114 -2.37 8.27 14.98
CA LEU A 114 -2.56 8.47 13.55
C LEU A 114 -1.39 7.86 12.76
N ILE A 115 -0.14 8.10 13.19
CA ILE A 115 1.05 7.50 12.55
C ILE A 115 1.00 5.97 12.60
N LEU A 116 0.65 5.38 13.74
CA LEU A 116 0.49 3.94 13.87
C LEU A 116 -0.57 3.39 12.92
N LEU A 117 -1.73 4.03 12.87
CA LEU A 117 -2.84 3.62 12.02
C LEU A 117 -2.46 3.68 10.53
N LEU A 118 -1.81 4.76 10.11
CA LEU A 118 -1.30 4.90 8.75
C LEU A 118 -0.19 3.90 8.44
N GLY A 119 0.64 3.56 9.42
CA GLY A 119 1.64 2.50 9.28
C GLY A 119 1.04 1.12 9.02
N PHE A 120 -0.02 0.76 9.75
CA PHE A 120 -0.77 -0.46 9.48
C PHE A 120 -1.44 -0.44 8.10
N ASN A 121 -1.97 0.70 7.67
CA ASN A 121 -2.52 0.86 6.34
C ASN A 121 -1.46 0.56 5.27
N GLN A 122 -0.24 1.08 5.41
CA GLN A 122 0.86 0.80 4.49
C GLN A 122 1.25 -0.68 4.48
N PHE A 123 1.24 -1.35 5.63
CA PHE A 123 1.48 -2.79 5.70
C PHE A 123 0.45 -3.59 4.89
N PHE A 124 -0.84 -3.28 5.01
CA PHE A 124 -1.87 -3.97 4.21
C PHE A 124 -1.70 -3.70 2.71
N ILE A 125 -1.47 -2.45 2.32
CA ILE A 125 -1.22 -2.06 0.93
C ILE A 125 0.00 -2.81 0.36
N ALA A 126 1.08 -2.89 1.11
CA ALA A 126 2.30 -3.59 0.70
C ALA A 126 2.05 -5.09 0.50
N ASN A 127 1.25 -5.72 1.37
CA ASN A 127 0.91 -7.14 1.23
C ASN A 127 -0.10 -7.40 0.11
N ILE A 128 -1.08 -6.53 -0.12
CA ILE A 128 -1.95 -6.60 -1.30
C ILE A 128 -1.09 -6.56 -2.57
N SER A 129 -0.13 -5.64 -2.65
CA SER A 129 0.82 -5.53 -3.77
C SER A 129 1.67 -6.80 -3.94
N PHE A 130 2.05 -7.44 -2.84
CA PHE A 130 2.75 -8.72 -2.86
C PHE A 130 1.90 -9.84 -3.46
N PHE A 131 0.65 -10.00 -3.07
CA PHE A 131 -0.23 -11.01 -3.68
C PHE A 131 -0.48 -10.72 -5.16
N ARG A 132 -0.65 -9.45 -5.51
CA ARG A 132 -0.77 -9.00 -6.89
C ARG A 132 0.44 -9.36 -7.74
N SER A 133 1.66 -9.28 -7.18
CA SER A 133 2.89 -9.67 -7.89
C SER A 133 2.86 -11.14 -8.35
N TYR A 134 2.30 -12.02 -7.53
CA TYR A 134 2.08 -13.42 -7.92
C TYR A 134 1.00 -13.55 -9.00
N PHE A 135 -0.14 -12.85 -8.85
CA PHE A 135 -1.20 -12.91 -9.87
C PHE A 135 -0.71 -12.40 -11.22
N ALA A 136 0.08 -11.35 -11.25
CA ALA A 136 0.72 -10.84 -12.45
C ALA A 136 1.72 -11.85 -13.03
N GLY A 137 2.56 -12.45 -12.19
CA GLY A 137 3.55 -13.46 -12.59
C GLY A 137 2.91 -14.69 -13.24
N ILE A 138 1.78 -15.19 -12.70
CA ILE A 138 1.02 -16.31 -13.30
C ILE A 138 0.06 -15.88 -14.41
N GLN A 139 0.19 -14.64 -14.90
CA GLN A 139 -0.61 -14.05 -15.98
C GLN A 139 -2.11 -13.95 -15.70
N ARG A 140 -2.54 -13.90 -14.42
CA ARG A 140 -3.92 -13.64 -14.04
C ARG A 140 -4.18 -12.13 -13.91
N PHE A 141 -3.97 -11.39 -14.98
CA PHE A 141 -4.02 -9.93 -15.01
C PHE A 141 -5.37 -9.32 -14.58
N ARG A 142 -6.49 -10.03 -14.76
CA ARG A 142 -7.79 -9.55 -14.28
C ARG A 142 -7.88 -9.53 -12.77
N LEU A 143 -7.30 -10.53 -12.08
CA LEU A 143 -7.22 -10.52 -10.61
C LEU A 143 -6.29 -9.43 -10.11
N ASP A 144 -5.12 -9.27 -10.75
CA ASP A 144 -4.22 -8.16 -10.42
C ASP A 144 -4.92 -6.81 -10.57
N ALA A 145 -5.62 -6.57 -11.69
CA ALA A 145 -6.38 -5.35 -11.93
C ALA A 145 -7.48 -5.13 -10.89
N PHE A 146 -8.24 -6.17 -10.52
CA PHE A 146 -9.28 -6.09 -9.51
C PHE A 146 -8.71 -5.69 -8.14
N PHE A 147 -7.67 -6.39 -7.67
CA PHE A 147 -7.02 -6.06 -6.39
C PHE A 147 -6.25 -4.74 -6.41
N SER A 148 -5.97 -4.16 -7.59
CA SER A 148 -5.35 -2.83 -7.69
C SER A 148 -6.28 -1.67 -7.36
N VAL A 149 -7.57 -1.93 -7.29
CA VAL A 149 -8.60 -0.90 -7.08
C VAL A 149 -9.61 -1.26 -5.99
N LEU A 150 -9.57 -2.48 -5.45
CA LEU A 150 -10.57 -2.97 -4.49
C LEU A 150 -10.60 -2.11 -3.22
N ASP A 151 -9.45 -1.75 -2.70
CA ASP A 151 -9.30 -0.86 -1.55
C ASP A 151 -9.96 0.51 -1.81
N ARG A 152 -9.78 1.08 -2.99
CA ARG A 152 -10.36 2.35 -3.40
C ARG A 152 -11.87 2.25 -3.63
N LEU A 153 -12.33 1.14 -4.20
CA LEU A 153 -13.76 0.87 -4.32
C LEU A 153 -14.44 0.83 -2.96
N LEU A 154 -13.88 0.08 -2.01
CA LEU A 154 -14.42 -0.01 -0.66
C LEU A 154 -14.41 1.36 0.03
N LEU A 155 -13.36 2.17 -0.17
CA LEU A 155 -13.27 3.52 0.36
C LEU A 155 -14.36 4.43 -0.24
N ILE A 156 -14.58 4.37 -1.56
CA ILE A 156 -15.63 5.15 -2.23
C ILE A 156 -17.01 4.80 -1.64
N PHE A 157 -17.30 3.51 -1.50
CA PHE A 157 -18.61 3.09 -0.96
C PHE A 157 -18.79 3.47 0.52
N SER A 158 -17.77 3.23 1.36
CA SER A 158 -17.88 3.51 2.80
C SER A 158 -17.91 5.01 3.11
N MET A 159 -16.99 5.79 2.53
CA MET A 159 -16.96 7.24 2.71
C MET A 159 -18.10 7.92 1.96
N GLY A 160 -18.46 7.42 0.77
CA GLY A 160 -19.62 7.91 0.04
C GLY A 160 -20.92 7.72 0.81
N TYR A 161 -21.09 6.59 1.51
CA TYR A 161 -22.20 6.38 2.42
C TYR A 161 -22.20 7.37 3.58
N ILE A 162 -21.05 7.56 4.24
CA ILE A 162 -20.92 8.49 5.37
C ILE A 162 -21.18 9.94 4.93
N LEU A 163 -20.57 10.39 3.84
CA LEU A 163 -20.64 11.77 3.38
C LEU A 163 -21.99 12.16 2.80
N TYR A 164 -22.65 11.27 2.03
CA TYR A 164 -23.79 11.65 1.20
C TYR A 164 -25.12 10.99 1.58
N LEU A 165 -25.08 9.85 2.28
CA LEU A 165 -26.29 9.09 2.60
C LEU A 165 -26.65 9.12 4.09
N LEU A 166 -25.67 9.37 4.98
CA LEU A 166 -25.92 9.39 6.42
C LEU A 166 -26.39 10.79 6.85
N PRO A 167 -27.55 10.93 7.53
CA PRO A 167 -27.95 12.20 8.13
C PRO A 167 -26.85 12.68 9.11
N ASP A 168 -26.44 13.96 8.99
CA ASP A 168 -25.33 14.52 9.78
C ASP A 168 -23.98 13.82 9.61
N GLY A 169 -23.78 13.02 8.56
CA GLY A 169 -22.53 12.29 8.30
C GLY A 169 -21.30 13.19 8.21
N HIS A 170 -21.45 14.40 7.68
CA HIS A 170 -20.39 15.42 7.63
C HIS A 170 -19.80 15.72 9.02
N LYS A 171 -20.60 15.76 10.07
CA LYS A 171 -20.16 16.00 11.45
C LYS A 171 -19.31 14.85 12.03
N LEU A 172 -19.41 13.65 11.44
CA LEU A 172 -18.65 12.46 11.83
C LEU A 172 -17.28 12.38 11.14
N VAL A 173 -17.04 13.21 10.13
CA VAL A 173 -15.80 13.19 9.37
C VAL A 173 -14.73 13.95 10.12
N SER A 174 -13.80 13.20 10.69
CA SER A 174 -12.54 13.67 11.26
C SER A 174 -11.37 12.94 10.61
N ILE A 175 -10.15 13.44 10.77
CA ILE A 175 -8.94 12.76 10.26
C ILE A 175 -8.81 11.35 10.84
N GLU A 176 -9.13 11.17 12.12
CA GLU A 176 -9.08 9.87 12.78
C GLU A 176 -10.13 8.91 12.21
N SER A 177 -11.39 9.37 12.04
CA SER A 177 -12.45 8.54 11.46
C SER A 177 -12.14 8.16 10.01
N TYR A 178 -11.61 9.09 9.22
CA TYR A 178 -11.18 8.81 7.84
C TYR A 178 -10.06 7.76 7.80
N ALA A 179 -9.03 7.89 8.63
CA ALA A 179 -7.95 6.92 8.70
C ALA A 179 -8.42 5.54 9.20
N LEU A 180 -9.41 5.50 10.11
CA LEU A 180 -10.04 4.25 10.57
C LEU A 180 -10.86 3.57 9.46
N VAL A 181 -11.63 4.34 8.70
CA VAL A 181 -12.36 3.79 7.53
C VAL A 181 -11.39 3.23 6.49
N GLN A 182 -10.30 3.95 6.21
CA GLN A 182 -9.24 3.45 5.35
C GLN A 182 -8.65 2.13 5.88
N PHE A 183 -8.36 2.07 7.19
CA PHE A 183 -7.85 0.85 7.83
C PHE A 183 -8.80 -0.34 7.59
N GLY A 184 -10.11 -0.16 7.82
CA GLY A 184 -11.11 -1.20 7.56
C GLY A 184 -11.14 -1.64 6.09
N CYS A 185 -11.08 -0.69 5.15
CA CYS A 185 -11.06 -0.98 3.71
C CYS A 185 -9.81 -1.75 3.29
N TYR A 186 -8.62 -1.33 3.77
CA TYR A 186 -7.36 -2.02 3.47
C TYR A 186 -7.28 -3.39 4.12
N LEU A 187 -7.73 -3.53 5.38
CA LEU A 187 -7.79 -4.82 6.06
C LEU A 187 -8.71 -5.80 5.30
N LEU A 188 -9.90 -5.37 4.92
CA LEU A 188 -10.84 -6.20 4.17
C LEU A 188 -10.25 -6.62 2.81
N SER A 189 -9.67 -5.66 2.08
CA SER A 189 -8.99 -5.93 0.81
C SER A 189 -7.83 -6.91 0.97
N PHE A 190 -7.03 -6.76 2.04
CA PHE A 190 -5.93 -7.66 2.37
C PHE A 190 -6.45 -9.08 2.65
N VAL A 191 -7.49 -9.23 3.47
CA VAL A 191 -8.06 -10.55 3.81
C VAL A 191 -8.57 -11.25 2.54
N ILE A 192 -9.33 -10.54 1.69
CA ILE A 192 -9.84 -11.11 0.43
C ILE A 192 -8.67 -11.50 -0.50
N ALA A 193 -7.65 -10.64 -0.63
CA ALA A 193 -6.48 -10.93 -1.46
C ALA A 193 -5.66 -12.12 -0.92
N PHE A 194 -5.47 -12.20 0.40
CA PHE A 194 -4.78 -13.30 1.06
C PHE A 194 -5.50 -14.64 0.83
N ILE A 195 -6.81 -14.70 1.11
CA ILE A 195 -7.61 -15.89 0.88
C ILE A 195 -7.52 -16.31 -0.59
N THR A 196 -7.67 -15.36 -1.51
CA THR A 196 -7.57 -15.63 -2.96
C THR A 196 -6.19 -16.17 -3.34
N ALA A 197 -5.12 -15.60 -2.77
CA ALA A 197 -3.75 -16.07 -3.00
C ALA A 197 -3.55 -17.52 -2.51
N ILE A 198 -4.02 -17.85 -1.30
CA ILE A 198 -3.95 -19.21 -0.76
C ILE A 198 -4.70 -20.21 -1.66
N PHE A 199 -5.91 -19.89 -2.09
CA PHE A 199 -6.70 -20.79 -2.95
C PHE A 199 -6.08 -21.01 -4.35
N ILE A 200 -5.47 -19.98 -4.91
CA ILE A 200 -4.91 -20.05 -6.27
C ILE A 200 -3.52 -20.65 -6.29
N LEU A 201 -2.66 -20.20 -5.39
CA LEU A 201 -1.26 -20.61 -5.36
C LEU A 201 -1.08 -21.96 -4.68
N LYS A 202 -1.94 -22.29 -3.72
CA LYS A 202 -1.81 -23.47 -2.85
C LYS A 202 -0.38 -23.60 -2.32
N PRO A 203 0.14 -22.56 -1.63
CA PRO A 203 1.52 -22.53 -1.21
C PRO A 203 1.81 -23.64 -0.19
N SER A 204 3.03 -24.13 -0.19
CA SER A 204 3.51 -25.08 0.81
C SER A 204 3.76 -24.34 2.14
N LEU A 205 2.78 -24.32 3.04
CA LEU A 205 2.88 -23.63 4.33
C LEU A 205 3.86 -24.31 5.30
N ASN A 206 4.16 -25.59 5.08
CA ASN A 206 5.05 -26.36 5.95
C ASN A 206 6.55 -26.17 5.64
N GLN A 207 6.88 -25.45 4.57
CA GLN A 207 8.27 -25.25 4.12
C GLN A 207 8.66 -23.78 4.29
N ILE A 208 8.96 -23.37 5.53
CA ILE A 208 9.56 -22.06 5.79
C ILE A 208 11.09 -22.25 5.78
N HIS A 209 11.74 -21.72 4.79
CA HIS A 209 13.18 -21.79 4.60
C HIS A 209 13.86 -20.48 5.06
N LEU A 210 14.14 -20.36 6.36
CA LEU A 210 14.77 -19.15 6.90
C LEU A 210 16.18 -18.91 6.32
N ASP A 211 16.87 -19.97 5.96
CA ASP A 211 18.18 -19.95 5.26
C ASP A 211 18.10 -19.27 3.88
N ARG A 212 16.91 -19.21 3.27
CA ARG A 212 16.68 -18.59 1.97
C ARG A 212 16.37 -17.10 2.04
N ILE A 213 16.14 -16.53 3.23
CA ILE A 213 15.81 -15.09 3.37
C ILE A 213 16.93 -14.21 2.83
N LEU A 214 18.17 -14.48 3.21
CA LEU A 214 19.32 -13.69 2.77
C LEU A 214 19.57 -13.79 1.24
N PRO A 215 19.55 -14.98 0.63
CA PRO A 215 19.58 -15.10 -0.83
C PRO A 215 18.44 -14.33 -1.53
N ILE A 216 17.20 -14.42 -1.03
CA ILE A 216 16.05 -13.69 -1.61
C ILE A 216 16.29 -12.17 -1.55
N LEU A 217 16.74 -11.65 -0.41
CA LEU A 217 17.04 -10.22 -0.25
C LEU A 217 18.17 -9.78 -1.19
N LYS A 218 19.20 -10.60 -1.36
CA LYS A 218 20.33 -10.32 -2.28
C LYS A 218 19.84 -10.26 -3.73
N ASP A 219 18.99 -11.20 -4.15
CA ASP A 219 18.43 -11.23 -5.50
C ASP A 219 17.39 -10.11 -5.74
N ALA A 220 16.68 -9.68 -4.69
CA ALA A 220 15.74 -8.57 -4.73
C ALA A 220 16.43 -7.18 -4.67
N PHE A 221 17.67 -7.09 -4.18
CA PHE A 221 18.38 -5.83 -3.93
C PHE A 221 18.46 -4.89 -5.14
N PRO A 222 18.73 -5.34 -6.38
CA PRO A 222 18.74 -4.46 -7.55
C PRO A 222 17.37 -3.77 -7.76
N TYR A 223 16.27 -4.47 -7.48
CA TYR A 223 14.91 -3.91 -7.56
C TYR A 223 14.63 -2.96 -6.39
N ALA A 224 15.16 -3.26 -5.19
CA ALA A 224 15.08 -2.36 -4.04
C ALA A 224 15.72 -1.00 -4.34
N LEU A 225 16.92 -1.01 -4.90
CA LEU A 225 17.64 0.20 -5.29
C LEU A 225 16.84 1.04 -6.29
N LEU A 226 16.25 0.39 -7.29
CA LEU A 226 15.40 1.05 -8.28
C LEU A 226 14.18 1.72 -7.62
N ILE A 227 13.49 1.02 -6.71
CA ILE A 227 12.32 1.55 -5.99
C ILE A 227 12.72 2.75 -5.11
N VAL A 228 13.85 2.66 -4.39
CA VAL A 228 14.38 3.76 -3.57
C VAL A 228 14.66 4.99 -4.43
N LEU A 229 15.40 4.82 -5.53
CA LEU A 229 15.73 5.91 -6.44
C LEU A 229 14.48 6.54 -7.05
N MET A 230 13.51 5.73 -7.48
CA MET A 230 12.24 6.21 -8.04
C MET A 230 11.42 6.96 -6.98
N THR A 231 11.38 6.47 -5.75
CA THR A 231 10.64 7.13 -4.66
C THR A 231 11.31 8.44 -4.26
N LEU A 232 12.63 8.47 -4.17
CA LEU A 232 13.38 9.71 -3.93
C LEU A 232 13.10 10.72 -5.05
N TYR A 233 13.22 10.30 -6.32
CA TYR A 233 12.95 11.17 -7.46
C TYR A 233 11.55 11.79 -7.42
N THR A 234 10.52 11.02 -7.06
CA THR A 234 9.13 11.51 -7.04
C THR A 234 8.74 12.30 -5.79
N ARG A 235 9.54 12.26 -4.72
CA ARG A 235 9.22 12.87 -3.43
C ARG A 235 10.18 13.95 -2.98
N ILE A 236 11.37 14.03 -3.59
CA ILE A 236 12.38 15.02 -3.22
C ILE A 236 11.89 16.45 -3.51
N ASP A 237 11.06 16.63 -4.55
CA ASP A 237 10.49 17.91 -4.92
C ASP A 237 9.65 18.51 -3.79
N ALA A 238 8.83 17.70 -3.12
CA ALA A 238 8.01 18.16 -2.01
C ALA A 238 8.86 18.63 -0.81
N TRP A 239 9.98 17.95 -0.55
CA TRP A 239 10.92 18.34 0.50
C TRP A 239 11.70 19.61 0.13
N LEU A 240 12.16 19.72 -1.11
CA LEU A 240 12.87 20.91 -1.62
C LEU A 240 11.97 22.15 -1.57
N LEU A 241 10.72 22.05 -2.04
CA LEU A 241 9.75 23.14 -1.97
C LEU A 241 9.52 23.60 -0.54
N LEU A 242 9.40 22.68 0.41
CA LEU A 242 9.23 23.04 1.83
C LEU A 242 10.46 23.77 2.36
N HIS A 243 11.67 23.33 1.99
CA HIS A 243 12.91 23.93 2.46
C HIS A 243 13.13 25.32 1.89
N TYR A 244 12.99 25.47 0.57
CA TYR A 244 13.19 26.77 -0.12
C TYR A 244 12.06 27.77 0.15
N SER A 245 10.80 27.33 0.30
CA SER A 245 9.71 28.26 0.62
C SER A 245 9.83 28.87 2.03
N ILE A 246 10.52 28.22 2.95
CA ILE A 246 10.81 28.75 4.27
C ILE A 246 11.91 29.82 4.20
N GLU A 247 12.91 29.65 3.33
CA GLU A 247 14.01 30.62 3.17
C GLU A 247 13.57 31.89 2.43
N ASP A 248 12.67 31.79 1.44
CA ASP A 248 12.18 32.92 0.65
C ASP A 248 11.08 33.75 1.33
N GLY A 249 10.70 33.43 2.57
CA GLY A 249 9.75 34.24 3.34
C GLY A 249 8.34 34.32 2.78
N VAL A 250 7.96 33.42 1.88
CA VAL A 250 6.60 33.30 1.40
C VAL A 250 5.76 32.58 2.47
N ARG A 251 5.15 33.43 3.34
CA ARG A 251 4.17 33.01 4.34
C ARG A 251 2.79 32.87 3.73
#